data_8ffb96eb0fe0fa62bf873cb4b07282d0
#
_entry.id   8ffb96eb0fe0fa62bf873cb4b07282d0
#
_cell.length_a   1.000
_cell.length_b   1.000
_cell.length_c   1.000
_cell.angle_alpha   90.00
_cell.angle_beta   90.00
_cell.angle_gamma   90.00
#
_symmetry.space_group_name_H-M   'P 1'
#
loop_
_entity.id
_entity.type
_entity.pdbx_description
1 polymer ?
#
loop_
_entity_poly.entity_id
_entity_poly.type
_entity_poly.pdbx_seq_one_letter_code
_entity_poly.pdbx_strand_id
1 'polypeptide(L)'
;MARITPRPPKRGPLPHPSGARPPALPPELTPHHVAIVMDGNGRWAKQRGLRRTEGHARGEDALFDVIEGAIEMGIPYLSAYAFSTENWKRSPDEVRWLMGFNRDVIHRRRDQLNAMGVRIRWAGRRPKLWKSVIKELESAEEQSADNSVLTLQFCVNYGGRAEIVDAVRDIARLAAESKIAPDHSTEKA
;
A
#
# COMPACT_ATOMS: atom_id res chain seq x y z
N MET A 1 -19.16 -2.56 -20.84
CA MET A 1 -18.54 -2.74 -19.52
C MET A 1 -19.65 -2.98 -18.50
N ALA A 2 -19.74 -4.16 -17.91
CA ALA A 2 -20.68 -4.44 -16.84
C ALA A 2 -20.33 -3.56 -15.63
N ARG A 3 -21.30 -2.83 -15.09
CA ARG A 3 -21.13 -2.08 -13.84
C ARG A 3 -20.94 -3.11 -12.73
N ILE A 4 -19.70 -3.23 -12.21
CA ILE A 4 -19.45 -4.03 -11.01
C ILE A 4 -20.18 -3.34 -9.87
N THR A 5 -21.21 -4.00 -9.32
CA THR A 5 -21.91 -3.50 -8.12
C THR A 5 -20.95 -3.66 -6.94
N PRO A 6 -20.57 -2.56 -6.25
CA PRO A 6 -19.66 -2.64 -5.12
C PRO A 6 -20.21 -3.59 -4.05
N ARG A 7 -19.35 -4.47 -3.55
CA ARG A 7 -19.71 -5.38 -2.46
C ARG A 7 -19.75 -4.58 -1.15
N PRO A 8 -20.86 -4.60 -0.40
CA PRO A 8 -20.90 -3.92 0.89
C PRO A 8 -19.89 -4.55 1.87
N PRO A 9 -19.25 -3.74 2.73
CA PRO A 9 -18.32 -4.26 3.73
C PRO A 9 -19.04 -5.19 4.72
N LYS A 10 -18.38 -6.26 5.14
CA LYS A 10 -18.90 -7.20 6.14
C LYS A 10 -18.84 -6.63 7.56
N ARG A 11 -17.96 -5.68 7.81
CA ARG A 11 -17.83 -4.95 9.07
C ARG A 11 -17.32 -3.52 8.83
N GLY A 12 -17.69 -2.61 9.72
CA GLY A 12 -17.08 -1.28 9.78
C GLY A 12 -15.72 -1.27 10.48
N PRO A 13 -15.05 -0.09 10.50
CA PRO A 13 -13.84 0.12 11.28
C PRO A 13 -14.11 -0.07 12.78
N LEU A 14 -13.11 -0.52 13.51
CA LEU A 14 -13.20 -0.64 14.98
C LEU A 14 -12.87 0.71 15.61
N PRO A 15 -13.55 1.08 16.72
CA PRO A 15 -13.16 2.26 17.49
C PRO A 15 -11.71 2.15 17.97
N HIS A 16 -10.95 3.25 17.90
CA HIS A 16 -9.59 3.25 18.41
C HIS A 16 -9.56 2.97 19.92
N PRO A 17 -8.65 2.12 20.44
CA PRO A 17 -8.60 1.72 21.84
C PRO A 17 -8.47 2.87 22.84
N SER A 18 -7.86 4.00 22.42
CA SER A 18 -7.76 5.22 23.24
C SER A 18 -9.05 6.03 23.30
N GLY A 19 -10.11 5.65 22.58
CA GLY A 19 -11.32 6.45 22.41
C GLY A 19 -11.17 7.65 21.48
N ALA A 20 -10.00 7.80 20.81
CA ALA A 20 -9.81 8.84 19.81
C ALA A 20 -10.79 8.64 18.65
N ARG A 21 -11.29 9.75 18.12
CA ARG A 21 -12.15 9.78 16.94
C ARG A 21 -11.59 10.77 15.94
N PRO A 22 -11.77 10.53 14.64
CA PRO A 22 -11.39 11.50 13.64
C PRO A 22 -12.18 12.79 13.83
N PRO A 23 -11.60 13.95 13.47
CA PRO A 23 -12.33 15.20 13.51
C PRO A 23 -13.53 15.17 12.54
N ALA A 24 -14.64 15.79 12.91
CA ALA A 24 -15.74 16.02 12.00
C ALA A 24 -15.31 17.12 10.99
N LEU A 25 -15.00 16.73 9.78
CA LEU A 25 -14.63 17.62 8.69
C LEU A 25 -15.77 17.70 7.66
N PRO A 26 -16.03 18.89 7.08
CA PRO A 26 -16.85 18.99 5.89
C PRO A 26 -16.27 18.11 4.77
N PRO A 27 -17.11 17.46 3.93
CA PRO A 27 -16.65 16.56 2.87
C PRO A 27 -15.62 17.21 1.92
N GLU A 28 -15.78 18.51 1.64
CA GLU A 28 -14.88 19.28 0.76
C GLU A 28 -13.48 19.50 1.36
N LEU A 29 -13.32 19.34 2.67
CA LEU A 29 -12.02 19.42 3.37
C LEU A 29 -11.42 18.05 3.65
N THR A 30 -12.14 16.97 3.34
CA THR A 30 -11.61 15.60 3.48
C THR A 30 -10.62 15.31 2.34
N PRO A 31 -9.39 14.91 2.64
CA PRO A 31 -8.42 14.57 1.59
C PRO A 31 -8.93 13.44 0.70
N HIS A 32 -8.79 13.58 -0.62
CA HIS A 32 -9.14 12.51 -1.54
C HIS A 32 -8.10 11.38 -1.54
N HIS A 33 -6.83 11.70 -1.28
CA HIS A 33 -5.75 10.71 -1.23
C HIS A 33 -4.75 11.09 -0.16
N VAL A 34 -4.43 10.16 0.71
CA VAL A 34 -3.38 10.30 1.73
C VAL A 34 -2.26 9.31 1.43
N ALA A 35 -1.02 9.77 1.49
CA ALA A 35 0.15 8.91 1.36
C ALA A 35 0.98 8.97 2.64
N ILE A 36 1.35 7.80 3.16
CA ILE A 36 2.14 7.69 4.39
C ILE A 36 3.44 6.95 4.14
N VAL A 37 4.52 7.48 4.71
CA VAL A 37 5.83 6.82 4.74
C VAL A 37 6.00 6.19 6.12
N MET A 38 6.15 4.86 6.15
CA MET A 38 6.35 4.12 7.39
C MET A 38 7.82 4.16 7.80
N ASP A 39 8.24 5.29 8.39
CA ASP A 39 9.62 5.51 8.84
C ASP A 39 9.70 5.63 10.37
N GLY A 40 10.91 5.50 10.88
CA GLY A 40 11.22 5.66 12.30
C GLY A 40 11.07 4.41 13.16
N ASN A 41 10.52 3.31 12.68
CA ASN A 41 10.29 2.07 13.44
C ASN A 41 11.54 1.55 14.13
N GLY A 42 12.69 1.56 13.42
CA GLY A 42 13.98 1.14 14.00
C GLY A 42 14.51 2.11 15.06
N ARG A 43 14.30 3.43 14.89
CA ARG A 43 14.66 4.45 15.90
C ARG A 43 13.79 4.34 17.13
N TRP A 44 12.49 4.17 16.94
CA TRP A 44 11.53 3.94 18.01
C TRP A 44 11.89 2.72 18.88
N ALA A 45 12.25 1.60 18.25
CA ALA A 45 12.69 0.38 18.95
C ALA A 45 13.99 0.64 19.75
N LYS A 46 15.00 1.25 19.11
CA LYS A 46 16.29 1.55 19.73
C LYS A 46 16.15 2.41 20.98
N GLN A 47 15.29 3.44 20.96
CA GLN A 47 15.02 4.34 22.10
C GLN A 47 14.40 3.59 23.30
N ARG A 48 13.85 2.39 23.07
CA ARG A 48 13.19 1.52 24.08
C ARG A 48 13.99 0.28 24.44
N GLY A 49 15.23 0.17 23.94
CA GLY A 49 16.06 -1.04 24.16
C GLY A 49 15.51 -2.29 23.44
N LEU A 50 14.61 -2.12 22.46
CA LEU A 50 13.97 -3.19 21.73
C LEU A 50 14.74 -3.50 20.43
N ARG A 51 14.57 -4.71 19.92
CA ARG A 51 15.09 -5.09 18.61
C ARG A 51 14.36 -4.34 17.50
N ARG A 52 15.03 -4.06 16.41
CA ARG A 52 14.49 -3.36 15.25
C ARG A 52 13.24 -4.04 14.68
N THR A 53 13.18 -5.36 14.73
CA THR A 53 12.05 -6.18 14.31
C THR A 53 10.78 -5.91 15.11
N GLU A 54 10.91 -5.60 16.41
CA GLU A 54 9.76 -5.26 17.27
C GLU A 54 9.20 -3.88 16.90
N GLY A 55 10.07 -2.95 16.47
CA GLY A 55 9.62 -1.68 15.93
C GLY A 55 8.79 -1.83 14.65
N HIS A 56 9.18 -2.74 13.75
CA HIS A 56 8.41 -3.02 12.55
C HIS A 56 7.05 -3.67 12.86
N ALA A 57 6.97 -4.57 13.84
CA ALA A 57 5.71 -5.15 14.29
C ALA A 57 4.75 -4.07 14.84
N ARG A 58 5.27 -3.11 15.63
CA ARG A 58 4.46 -1.96 16.08
C ARG A 58 4.04 -1.03 14.94
N GLY A 59 4.86 -0.92 13.90
CA GLY A 59 4.51 -0.19 12.69
C GLY A 59 3.33 -0.82 11.94
N GLU A 60 3.16 -2.14 12.01
CA GLU A 60 1.98 -2.81 11.46
C GLU A 60 0.70 -2.37 12.19
N ASP A 61 0.71 -2.40 13.53
CA ASP A 61 -0.46 -1.98 14.32
C ASP A 61 -0.84 -0.53 13.98
N ALA A 62 0.14 0.38 13.95
CA ALA A 62 -0.07 1.78 13.60
C ALA A 62 -0.63 1.96 12.16
N LEU A 63 -0.20 1.13 11.21
CA LEU A 63 -0.76 1.17 9.86
C LEU A 63 -2.24 0.80 9.85
N PHE A 64 -2.64 -0.20 10.65
CA PHE A 64 -4.03 -0.61 10.74
C PHE A 64 -4.90 0.45 11.41
N ASP A 65 -4.42 1.12 12.45
CA ASP A 65 -5.10 2.27 13.05
C ASP A 65 -5.33 3.38 12.00
N VAL A 66 -4.31 3.67 11.17
CA VAL A 66 -4.44 4.67 10.09
C VAL A 66 -5.44 4.22 9.01
N ILE A 67 -5.48 2.93 8.64
CA ILE A 67 -6.45 2.41 7.68
C ILE A 67 -7.88 2.56 8.21
N GLU A 68 -8.12 2.16 9.47
CA GLU A 68 -9.43 2.30 10.11
C GLU A 68 -9.85 3.77 10.22
N GLY A 69 -8.93 4.66 10.62
CA GLY A 69 -9.17 6.11 10.65
C GLY A 69 -9.47 6.71 9.27
N ALA A 70 -8.78 6.26 8.21
CA ALA A 70 -9.04 6.70 6.85
C ALA A 70 -10.45 6.29 6.39
N ILE A 71 -10.91 5.08 6.75
CA ILE A 71 -12.28 4.61 6.46
C ILE A 71 -13.29 5.47 7.22
N GLU A 72 -13.07 5.75 8.51
CA GLU A 72 -13.95 6.59 9.33
C GLU A 72 -14.07 8.01 8.78
N MET A 73 -12.98 8.56 8.24
CA MET A 73 -12.96 9.88 7.61
C MET A 73 -13.53 9.90 6.19
N GLY A 74 -13.86 8.75 5.61
CA GLY A 74 -14.34 8.68 4.23
C GLY A 74 -13.26 8.96 3.18
N ILE A 75 -11.98 8.77 3.49
CA ILE A 75 -10.86 8.95 2.56
C ILE A 75 -10.86 7.78 1.56
N PRO A 76 -11.01 8.02 0.23
CA PRO A 76 -11.14 6.93 -0.73
C PRO A 76 -9.82 6.26 -1.11
N TYR A 77 -8.67 6.94 -0.97
CA TYR A 77 -7.35 6.40 -1.34
C TYR A 77 -6.31 6.59 -0.25
N LEU A 78 -5.60 5.52 0.09
CA LEU A 78 -4.48 5.52 1.03
C LEU A 78 -3.28 4.81 0.41
N SER A 79 -2.13 5.47 0.28
CA SER A 79 -0.87 4.83 -0.11
C SER A 79 0.03 4.61 1.10
N ALA A 80 0.50 3.38 1.30
CA ALA A 80 1.42 3.02 2.37
C ALA A 80 2.77 2.55 1.80
N TYR A 81 3.85 3.28 2.08
CA TYR A 81 5.20 2.96 1.63
C TYR A 81 5.84 1.94 2.59
N ALA A 82 5.70 0.66 2.28
CA ALA A 82 6.14 -0.45 3.13
C ALA A 82 7.59 -0.89 2.85
N PHE A 83 8.02 -0.90 1.58
CA PHE A 83 9.37 -1.27 1.19
C PHE A 83 9.81 -0.52 -0.07
N SER A 84 10.81 0.36 0.07
CA SER A 84 11.33 1.14 -1.05
C SER A 84 12.48 0.41 -1.78
N THR A 85 12.78 0.83 -3.01
CA THR A 85 13.94 0.33 -3.77
C THR A 85 15.27 0.60 -3.07
N GLU A 86 15.37 1.63 -2.24
CA GLU A 86 16.55 1.95 -1.45
C GLU A 86 16.80 0.94 -0.33
N ASN A 87 15.74 0.26 0.15
CA ASN A 87 15.87 -0.72 1.23
C ASN A 87 16.72 -1.95 0.84
N TRP A 88 16.92 -2.20 -0.45
CA TRP A 88 17.85 -3.24 -0.92
C TRP A 88 19.32 -2.99 -0.54
N LYS A 89 19.67 -1.75 -0.15
CA LYS A 89 21.02 -1.38 0.34
C LYS A 89 21.24 -1.76 1.81
N ARG A 90 20.22 -2.23 2.52
CA ARG A 90 20.34 -2.68 3.91
C ARG A 90 21.08 -4.02 3.99
N SER A 91 21.41 -4.44 5.21
CA SER A 91 22.06 -5.74 5.41
C SER A 91 21.21 -6.88 4.83
N PRO A 92 21.83 -7.95 4.30
CA PRO A 92 21.08 -9.08 3.74
C PRO A 92 20.10 -9.71 4.73
N ASP A 93 20.45 -9.75 6.03
CA ASP A 93 19.60 -10.30 7.08
C ASP A 93 18.34 -9.43 7.30
N GLU A 94 18.51 -8.11 7.33
CA GLU A 94 17.38 -7.18 7.45
C GLU A 94 16.45 -7.27 6.22
N VAL A 95 17.03 -7.34 5.02
CA VAL A 95 16.23 -7.51 3.79
C VAL A 95 15.45 -8.83 3.81
N ARG A 96 16.08 -9.93 4.17
CA ARG A 96 15.39 -11.24 4.30
C ARG A 96 14.25 -11.17 5.30
N TRP A 97 14.50 -10.57 6.45
CA TRP A 97 13.47 -10.40 7.47
C TRP A 97 12.31 -9.54 6.97
N LEU A 98 12.58 -8.39 6.34
CA LEU A 98 11.56 -7.50 5.79
C LEU A 98 10.71 -8.18 4.70
N MET A 99 11.32 -8.99 3.83
CA MET A 99 10.59 -9.75 2.81
C MET A 99 9.63 -10.76 3.46
N GLY A 100 10.09 -11.53 4.44
CA GLY A 100 9.25 -12.44 5.20
C GLY A 100 8.13 -11.70 5.94
N PHE A 101 8.47 -10.61 6.64
CA PHE A 101 7.50 -9.79 7.37
C PHE A 101 6.39 -9.23 6.45
N ASN A 102 6.75 -8.63 5.31
CA ASN A 102 5.76 -8.12 4.37
C ASN A 102 4.83 -9.23 3.85
N ARG A 103 5.39 -10.40 3.45
CA ARG A 103 4.59 -11.56 3.06
C ARG A 103 3.59 -11.95 4.15
N ASP A 104 4.06 -12.09 5.38
CA ASP A 104 3.26 -12.59 6.49
C ASP A 104 2.18 -11.58 6.92
N VAL A 105 2.49 -10.28 6.89
CA VAL A 105 1.51 -9.21 7.14
C VAL A 105 0.39 -9.26 6.10
N ILE A 106 0.73 -9.28 4.82
CA ILE A 106 -0.27 -9.33 3.74
C ILE A 106 -1.14 -10.59 3.90
N HIS A 107 -0.52 -11.76 4.11
CA HIS A 107 -1.23 -13.03 4.25
C HIS A 107 -2.26 -13.01 5.38
N ARG A 108 -1.88 -12.59 6.60
CA ARG A 108 -2.79 -12.65 7.76
C ARG A 108 -3.78 -11.50 7.82
N ARG A 109 -3.53 -10.37 7.12
CA ARG A 109 -4.38 -9.19 7.20
C ARG A 109 -5.33 -9.00 6.02
N ARG A 110 -5.09 -9.69 4.90
CA ARG A 110 -5.93 -9.55 3.69
C ARG A 110 -7.40 -9.84 3.96
N ASP A 111 -7.72 -10.87 4.78
CA ASP A 111 -9.12 -11.22 5.09
C ASP A 111 -9.79 -10.15 5.94
N GLN A 112 -9.06 -9.56 6.89
CA GLN A 112 -9.53 -8.43 7.69
C GLN A 112 -9.81 -7.22 6.81
N LEU A 113 -8.88 -6.85 5.93
CA LEU A 113 -9.04 -5.73 4.99
C LEU A 113 -10.19 -5.97 4.02
N ASN A 114 -10.30 -7.19 3.49
CA ASN A 114 -11.41 -7.57 2.61
C ASN A 114 -12.77 -7.48 3.32
N ALA A 115 -12.86 -7.88 4.60
CA ALA A 115 -14.08 -7.77 5.39
C ALA A 115 -14.51 -6.30 5.63
N MET A 116 -13.55 -5.37 5.71
CA MET A 116 -13.80 -3.92 5.82
C MET A 116 -14.14 -3.26 4.47
N GLY A 117 -14.15 -4.00 3.38
CA GLY A 117 -14.38 -3.44 2.05
C GLY A 117 -13.20 -2.66 1.48
N VAL A 118 -11.99 -2.93 1.99
CA VAL A 118 -10.75 -2.33 1.47
C VAL A 118 -10.31 -3.05 0.22
N ARG A 119 -10.11 -2.31 -0.87
CA ARG A 119 -9.50 -2.78 -2.11
C ARG A 119 -8.00 -2.62 -2.02
N ILE A 120 -7.27 -3.72 -2.13
CA ILE A 120 -5.82 -3.72 -2.10
C ILE A 120 -5.28 -3.55 -3.52
N ARG A 121 -4.26 -2.70 -3.68
CA ARG A 121 -3.49 -2.52 -4.91
C ARG A 121 -2.01 -2.54 -4.58
N TRP A 122 -1.23 -3.20 -5.41
CA TRP A 122 0.22 -3.20 -5.29
C TRP A 122 0.84 -2.21 -6.27
N ALA A 123 1.66 -1.29 -5.74
CA ALA A 123 2.54 -0.44 -6.54
C ALA A 123 4.00 -0.82 -6.26
N GLY A 124 4.75 -1.14 -7.32
CA GLY A 124 6.15 -1.49 -7.24
C GLY A 124 6.62 -2.45 -8.31
N ARG A 125 7.89 -2.82 -8.22
CA ARG A 125 8.59 -3.58 -9.26
C ARG A 125 8.72 -5.05 -8.85
N ARG A 126 8.58 -5.97 -9.82
CA ARG A 126 8.76 -7.42 -9.61
C ARG A 126 10.22 -7.86 -9.39
N PRO A 127 11.22 -7.29 -10.09
CA PRO A 127 12.61 -7.71 -9.94
C PRO A 127 13.09 -7.66 -8.50
N LYS A 128 13.83 -8.70 -8.07
CA LYS A 128 14.35 -8.93 -6.71
C LYS A 128 13.31 -9.30 -5.65
N LEU A 129 12.00 -9.04 -5.84
CA LEU A 129 11.00 -9.53 -4.90
C LEU A 129 10.95 -11.07 -4.89
N TRP A 130 10.73 -11.63 -3.73
CA TRP A 130 10.48 -13.06 -3.61
C TRP A 130 9.15 -13.42 -4.27
N LYS A 131 9.14 -14.54 -4.99
CA LYS A 131 7.91 -15.05 -5.64
C LYS A 131 6.76 -15.23 -4.65
N SER A 132 7.06 -15.61 -3.40
CA SER A 132 6.07 -15.75 -2.34
C SER A 132 5.43 -14.42 -1.93
N VAL A 133 6.20 -13.32 -1.90
CA VAL A 133 5.66 -11.96 -1.63
C VAL A 133 4.74 -11.52 -2.78
N ILE A 134 5.20 -11.72 -4.03
CA ILE A 134 4.41 -11.38 -5.23
C ILE A 134 3.08 -12.15 -5.20
N LYS A 135 3.11 -13.45 -4.92
CA LYS A 135 1.91 -14.29 -4.86
C LYS A 135 0.90 -13.78 -3.82
N GLU A 136 1.36 -13.38 -2.63
CA GLU A 136 0.47 -12.83 -1.59
C GLU A 136 -0.13 -11.48 -2.00
N LEU A 137 0.66 -10.62 -2.63
CA LEU A 137 0.18 -9.33 -3.15
C LEU A 137 -0.90 -9.54 -4.23
N GLU A 138 -0.63 -10.37 -5.23
CA GLU A 138 -1.57 -10.69 -6.31
C GLU A 138 -2.85 -11.34 -5.77
N SER A 139 -2.73 -12.27 -4.84
CA SER A 139 -3.88 -12.91 -4.19
C SER A 139 -4.73 -11.91 -3.39
N ALA A 140 -4.08 -10.94 -2.72
CA ALA A 140 -4.79 -9.90 -1.99
C ALA A 140 -5.50 -8.91 -2.93
N GLU A 141 -4.88 -8.55 -4.07
CA GLU A 141 -5.52 -7.74 -5.11
C GLU A 141 -6.76 -8.44 -5.69
N GLU A 142 -6.63 -9.71 -6.07
CA GLU A 142 -7.73 -10.51 -6.64
C GLU A 142 -8.89 -10.65 -5.65
N GLN A 143 -8.59 -11.03 -4.40
CA GLN A 143 -9.61 -11.23 -3.36
C GLN A 143 -10.42 -9.97 -3.06
N SER A 144 -9.80 -8.79 -3.19
CA SER A 144 -10.40 -7.49 -2.83
C SER A 144 -10.83 -6.65 -4.04
N ALA A 145 -10.80 -7.22 -5.25
CA ALA A 145 -11.00 -6.49 -6.50
C ALA A 145 -12.32 -5.71 -6.57
N ASP A 146 -13.39 -6.26 -5.98
CA ASP A 146 -14.74 -5.68 -6.00
C ASP A 146 -15.02 -4.73 -4.82
N ASN A 147 -14.06 -4.54 -3.91
CA ASN A 147 -14.21 -3.66 -2.77
C ASN A 147 -14.09 -2.18 -3.19
N SER A 148 -14.77 -1.29 -2.45
CA SER A 148 -14.87 0.13 -2.83
C SER A 148 -14.92 1.11 -1.65
N VAL A 149 -14.75 0.63 -0.40
CA VAL A 149 -14.78 1.50 0.78
C VAL A 149 -13.53 2.36 0.86
N LEU A 150 -12.36 1.76 0.66
CA LEU A 150 -11.05 2.40 0.61
C LEU A 150 -10.17 1.64 -0.38
N THR A 151 -9.44 2.33 -1.23
CA THR A 151 -8.35 1.73 -2.00
C THR A 151 -7.04 1.91 -1.25
N LEU A 152 -6.50 0.80 -0.73
CA LEU A 152 -5.19 0.77 -0.07
C LEU A 152 -4.13 0.36 -1.09
N GLN A 153 -3.23 1.28 -1.43
CA GLN A 153 -2.10 1.02 -2.29
C GLN A 153 -0.87 0.67 -1.45
N PHE A 154 -0.48 -0.60 -1.48
CA PHE A 154 0.76 -1.06 -0.88
C PHE A 154 1.94 -0.79 -1.82
N CYS A 155 2.86 0.08 -1.40
CA CYS A 155 4.08 0.38 -2.13
C CYS A 155 5.20 -0.55 -1.66
N VAL A 156 5.40 -1.67 -2.39
CA VAL A 156 6.40 -2.70 -2.08
C VAL A 156 7.39 -2.84 -3.23
N ASN A 157 8.68 -2.67 -2.95
CA ASN A 157 9.73 -2.51 -3.96
C ASN A 157 9.45 -1.33 -4.90
N TYR A 158 8.95 -0.26 -4.30
CA TYR A 158 8.59 0.98 -5.00
C TYR A 158 9.71 2.02 -4.88
N GLY A 159 9.86 2.82 -5.91
CA GLY A 159 10.75 3.99 -5.90
C GLY A 159 10.32 4.94 -7.02
N GLY A 160 9.93 6.18 -6.69
CA GLY A 160 9.37 7.12 -7.66
C GLY A 160 10.30 7.39 -8.86
N ARG A 161 11.63 7.50 -8.62
CA ARG A 161 12.59 7.64 -9.74
C ARG A 161 12.62 6.41 -10.64
N ALA A 162 12.50 5.21 -10.06
CA ALA A 162 12.48 3.97 -10.81
C ALA A 162 11.19 3.84 -11.62
N GLU A 163 10.07 4.24 -11.06
CA GLU A 163 8.76 4.23 -11.71
C GLU A 163 8.75 5.17 -12.93
N ILE A 164 9.26 6.40 -12.80
CA ILE A 164 9.39 7.35 -13.92
C ILE A 164 10.24 6.73 -15.04
N VAL A 165 11.37 6.11 -14.70
CA VAL A 165 12.25 5.47 -15.72
C VAL A 165 11.55 4.30 -16.39
N ASP A 166 10.78 3.50 -15.64
CA ASP A 166 10.03 2.37 -16.22
C ASP A 166 8.90 2.87 -17.13
N ALA A 167 8.16 3.89 -16.71
CA ALA A 167 7.13 4.52 -17.54
C ALA A 167 7.70 5.06 -18.85
N VAL A 168 8.84 5.77 -18.79
CA VAL A 168 9.52 6.28 -20.00
C VAL A 168 9.96 5.13 -20.93
N ARG A 169 10.47 4.03 -20.38
CA ARG A 169 10.84 2.84 -21.17
C ARG A 169 9.63 2.19 -21.84
N ASP A 170 8.53 2.11 -21.14
CA ASP A 170 7.30 1.53 -21.69
C ASP A 170 6.73 2.41 -22.80
N ILE A 171 6.70 3.73 -22.62
CA ILE A 171 6.31 4.70 -23.66
C ILE A 171 7.23 4.56 -24.88
N ALA A 172 8.55 4.56 -24.68
CA ALA A 172 9.51 4.43 -25.79
C ALA A 172 9.31 3.10 -26.56
N ARG A 173 9.07 1.99 -25.84
CA ARG A 173 8.79 0.70 -26.46
C ARG A 173 7.48 0.73 -27.26
N LEU A 174 6.40 1.27 -26.71
CA LEU A 174 5.13 1.38 -27.41
C LEU A 174 5.21 2.28 -28.65
N ALA A 175 5.99 3.34 -28.58
CA ALA A 175 6.26 4.21 -29.74
C ALA A 175 7.07 3.48 -30.82
N ALA A 176 8.11 2.73 -30.45
CA ALA A 176 8.89 1.91 -31.39
C ALA A 176 8.03 0.82 -32.06
N GLU A 177 7.05 0.28 -31.35
CA GLU A 177 6.07 -0.70 -31.88
C GLU A 177 4.91 -0.02 -32.64
N SER A 178 4.95 1.29 -32.87
CA SER A 178 3.90 2.10 -33.52
C SER A 178 2.51 1.97 -32.87
N LYS A 179 2.47 1.63 -31.58
CA LYS A 179 1.23 1.50 -30.81
C LYS A 179 0.75 2.81 -30.23
N ILE A 180 1.64 3.79 -30.08
CA ILE A 180 1.34 5.16 -29.69
C ILE A 180 2.15 6.13 -30.53
N ALA A 181 1.59 7.31 -30.81
CA ALA A 181 2.33 8.43 -31.39
C ALA A 181 2.86 9.32 -30.27
N PRO A 182 4.16 9.75 -30.29
CA PRO A 182 4.72 10.59 -29.24
C PRO A 182 3.92 11.87 -28.97
N ASP A 183 3.37 12.47 -30.01
CA ASP A 183 2.59 13.70 -29.95
C ASP A 183 1.22 13.53 -29.22
N HIS A 184 0.79 12.30 -29.01
CA HIS A 184 -0.44 11.99 -28.25
C HIS A 184 -0.19 11.74 -26.76
N SER A 185 1.05 11.78 -26.30
CA SER A 185 1.38 11.69 -24.88
C SER A 185 0.99 12.99 -24.18
N THR A 186 0.00 12.94 -23.31
CA THR A 186 -0.53 14.09 -22.55
C THR A 186 -0.44 13.83 -21.06
N GLU A 187 -0.58 14.87 -20.24
CA GLU A 187 -0.66 14.74 -18.77
C GLU A 187 -1.84 13.87 -18.29
N LYS A 188 -2.78 13.55 -19.19
CA LYS A 188 -3.98 12.75 -18.90
C LYS A 188 -3.91 11.33 -19.47
N ALA A 189 -2.80 10.98 -20.09
CA ALA A 189 -2.60 9.65 -20.69
C ALA A 189 -2.03 8.64 -19.69
#